data_73d837c44b7722a9e8b1d4c8e15ccb14
#
_entry.id   73d837c44b7722a9e8b1d4c8e15ccb14
#
_cell.length_a   1.000
_cell.length_b   1.000
_cell.length_c   1.000
_cell.angle_alpha   90.00
_cell.angle_beta   90.00
_cell.angle_gamma   90.00
#
_symmetry.space_group_name_H-M   'P 1'
#
loop_
_entity.id
_entity.type
_entity.pdbx_description
1 polymer ?
#
loop_
_entity_poly.entity_id
_entity_poly.type
_entity_poly.pdbx_seq_one_letter_code
_entity_poly.pdbx_strand_id
1 'polypeptide(L)'
;MQKTCEDSYSTTFCSFEDMQKYHEDLTLGSQWLRYKINELHIEPLDRTSSLYGTPSSFAPRVSVEAVEDTAQNLGLAMRIGTDYYPIRTTAYKSLLARAKISGTVLPKLSREKLARILNDCLSIYSSEALLLIRNEKVSAAHSGNPVDYSVLPIDELLKALMRGLDDRFPGSKFQSGYSDHALTSASWTMPGQKEKLLDTYEKVLIAQGKTTMASKLMPGIRFVTSDTGVASAKVSAMLMGTQYPIHIGGCVAVDH
;
A
#
# COMPACT_ATOMS: atom_id res chain seq x y z
N MET A 1 6.90 -20.22 -1.12
CA MET A 1 7.18 -18.77 -1.11
C MET A 1 6.32 -18.16 -2.22
N GLN A 2 5.43 -17.23 -1.91
CA GLN A 2 4.56 -16.59 -2.90
C GLN A 2 5.44 -15.73 -3.83
N LYS A 3 5.20 -15.80 -5.16
CA LYS A 3 5.96 -14.99 -6.11
C LYS A 3 5.52 -13.53 -5.99
N THR A 4 6.36 -12.68 -5.46
CA THR A 4 6.05 -11.26 -5.20
C THR A 4 5.94 -10.42 -6.48
N CYS A 5 6.34 -10.97 -7.64
CA CYS A 5 6.12 -10.34 -8.95
C CYS A 5 4.66 -10.44 -9.44
N GLU A 6 3.82 -11.29 -8.85
CA GLU A 6 2.39 -11.37 -9.17
C GLU A 6 1.69 -10.03 -8.91
N ASP A 7 0.63 -9.74 -9.67
CA ASP A 7 -0.13 -8.49 -9.58
C ASP A 7 -0.75 -8.29 -8.19
N SER A 8 -1.19 -9.39 -7.57
CA SER A 8 -1.68 -9.41 -6.20
C SER A 8 -0.98 -10.49 -5.38
N TYR A 9 -0.50 -10.11 -4.20
CA TYR A 9 0.09 -11.01 -3.21
C TYR A 9 -0.29 -10.53 -1.81
N SER A 10 -0.30 -11.44 -0.85
CA SER A 10 -0.54 -11.08 0.55
C SER A 10 0.23 -12.00 1.49
N THR A 11 0.52 -11.51 2.68
CA THR A 11 1.13 -12.27 3.76
C THR A 11 0.58 -11.81 5.10
N THR A 12 0.58 -12.73 6.07
CA THR A 12 0.18 -12.47 7.46
C THR A 12 1.34 -12.75 8.39
N PHE A 13 1.38 -12.04 9.51
CA PHE A 13 2.45 -12.12 10.49
C PHE A 13 1.89 -12.41 11.87
N CYS A 14 2.49 -13.38 12.56
CA CYS A 14 2.21 -13.71 13.96
C CYS A 14 3.23 -13.08 14.92
N SER A 15 4.37 -12.56 14.40
CA SER A 15 5.36 -11.83 15.18
C SER A 15 5.65 -10.47 14.56
N PHE A 16 6.00 -9.50 15.41
CA PHE A 16 6.40 -8.17 14.95
C PHE A 16 7.75 -8.21 14.23
N GLU A 17 8.66 -9.02 14.71
CA GLU A 17 10.01 -9.18 14.17
C GLU A 17 9.97 -9.67 12.70
N ASP A 18 9.12 -10.67 12.42
CA ASP A 18 8.95 -11.17 11.04
C ASP A 18 8.34 -10.10 10.12
N MET A 19 7.35 -9.35 10.64
CA MET A 19 6.74 -8.25 9.90
C MET A 19 7.75 -7.13 9.62
N GLN A 20 8.53 -6.76 10.64
CA GLN A 20 9.56 -5.73 10.54
C GLN A 20 10.61 -6.11 9.49
N LYS A 21 11.14 -7.33 9.58
CA LYS A 21 12.12 -7.86 8.63
C LYS A 21 11.57 -7.90 7.20
N TYR A 22 10.33 -8.35 7.04
CA TYR A 22 9.68 -8.37 5.73
C TYR A 22 9.64 -6.97 5.08
N HIS A 23 9.29 -5.94 5.86
CA HIS A 23 9.24 -4.58 5.35
C HIS A 23 10.63 -3.96 5.12
N GLU A 24 11.64 -4.32 5.91
CA GLU A 24 13.03 -3.96 5.65
C GLU A 24 13.52 -4.54 4.31
N ASP A 25 13.29 -5.84 4.08
CA ASP A 25 13.63 -6.50 2.83
C ASP A 25 12.85 -5.89 1.64
N LEU A 26 11.58 -5.54 1.84
CA LEU A 26 10.75 -4.90 0.84
C LEU A 26 11.23 -3.48 0.50
N THR A 27 11.66 -2.71 1.49
CA THR A 27 12.24 -1.37 1.30
C THR A 27 13.56 -1.46 0.53
N LEU A 28 14.44 -2.40 0.89
CA LEU A 28 15.70 -2.62 0.18
C LEU A 28 15.48 -3.06 -1.28
N GLY A 29 14.45 -3.85 -1.55
CA GLY A 29 14.05 -4.30 -2.88
C GLY A 29 13.27 -3.27 -3.70
N SER A 30 12.88 -2.13 -3.09
CA SER A 30 12.11 -1.07 -3.74
C SER A 30 13.03 0.03 -4.26
N GLN A 31 12.59 0.67 -5.34
CA GLN A 31 13.27 1.82 -5.93
C GLN A 31 12.28 2.96 -6.12
N TRP A 32 12.63 4.14 -5.64
CA TRP A 32 11.87 5.36 -5.86
C TRP A 32 12.60 6.23 -6.88
N LEU A 33 11.93 6.53 -7.99
CA LEU A 33 12.49 7.32 -9.10
C LEU A 33 11.66 8.57 -9.34
N ARG A 34 12.33 9.73 -9.42
CA ARG A 34 11.71 10.96 -9.93
C ARG A 34 11.87 11.01 -11.44
N TYR A 35 10.77 11.25 -12.16
CA TYR A 35 10.78 11.31 -13.61
C TYR A 35 9.76 12.33 -14.10
N LYS A 36 10.06 13.04 -15.18
CA LYS A 36 9.11 13.98 -15.76
C LYS A 36 7.93 13.24 -16.35
N ILE A 37 6.72 13.72 -16.08
CA ILE A 37 5.47 13.05 -16.49
C ILE A 37 5.38 12.96 -18.01
N ASN A 38 5.77 14.01 -18.73
CA ASN A 38 5.76 14.05 -20.21
C ASN A 38 6.84 13.20 -20.88
N GLU A 39 7.78 12.64 -20.14
CA GLU A 39 8.79 11.70 -20.64
C GLU A 39 8.41 10.24 -20.35
N LEU A 40 7.33 10.01 -19.58
CA LEU A 40 6.79 8.68 -19.36
C LEU A 40 6.05 8.22 -20.63
N HIS A 41 6.27 6.98 -21.02
CA HIS A 41 5.60 6.40 -22.16
C HIS A 41 4.98 5.06 -21.81
N ILE A 42 3.70 4.90 -22.07
CA ILE A 42 2.93 3.69 -21.76
C ILE A 42 2.74 2.88 -23.05
N GLU A 43 3.06 1.60 -22.97
CA GLU A 43 2.88 0.65 -24.07
C GLU A 43 1.91 -0.47 -23.67
N PRO A 44 1.12 -0.98 -24.62
CA PRO A 44 0.34 -2.18 -24.37
C PRO A 44 1.27 -3.38 -24.15
N LEU A 45 0.93 -4.21 -23.18
CA LEU A 45 1.66 -5.43 -22.83
C LEU A 45 0.67 -6.60 -22.78
N ASP A 46 0.29 -7.10 -23.92
CA ASP A 46 -0.47 -8.34 -24.07
C ASP A 46 0.23 -9.28 -25.06
N ARG A 47 -0.26 -10.51 -25.19
CA ARG A 47 0.36 -11.52 -26.05
C ARG A 47 0.44 -11.16 -27.53
N THR A 48 -0.29 -10.15 -27.98
CA THR A 48 -0.31 -9.68 -29.36
C THR A 48 0.57 -8.47 -29.57
N SER A 49 1.01 -7.81 -28.50
CA SER A 49 1.87 -6.62 -28.57
C SER A 49 3.31 -6.99 -28.95
N SER A 50 3.95 -6.12 -29.73
CA SER A 50 5.35 -6.27 -30.12
C SER A 50 6.29 -6.33 -28.91
N LEU A 51 5.97 -5.58 -27.87
CA LEU A 51 6.75 -5.51 -26.63
C LEU A 51 6.79 -6.87 -25.90
N TYR A 52 5.67 -7.61 -25.88
CA TYR A 52 5.62 -8.93 -25.24
C TYR A 52 6.64 -9.92 -25.81
N GLY A 53 6.88 -9.88 -27.12
CA GLY A 53 7.85 -10.73 -27.81
C GLY A 53 9.31 -10.26 -27.70
N THR A 54 9.61 -9.19 -26.96
CA THR A 54 10.93 -8.57 -26.92
C THR A 54 11.45 -8.45 -25.48
N PRO A 55 11.87 -9.57 -24.84
CA PRO A 55 12.34 -9.56 -23.44
C PRO A 55 13.51 -8.60 -23.17
N SER A 56 14.38 -8.39 -24.19
CA SER A 56 15.54 -7.49 -24.07
C SER A 56 15.20 -6.01 -23.94
N SER A 57 13.93 -5.63 -24.16
CA SER A 57 13.46 -4.26 -23.96
C SER A 57 13.15 -3.94 -22.50
N PHE A 58 12.97 -4.96 -21.67
CA PHE A 58 12.69 -4.76 -20.24
C PHE A 58 13.98 -4.55 -19.45
N ALA A 59 13.86 -3.87 -18.32
CA ALA A 59 14.96 -3.68 -17.38
C ALA A 59 15.57 -5.04 -16.96
N PRO A 60 16.89 -5.12 -16.73
CA PRO A 60 17.59 -6.42 -16.50
C PRO A 60 17.05 -7.24 -15.33
N ARG A 61 16.37 -6.61 -14.37
CA ARG A 61 15.78 -7.27 -13.20
C ARG A 61 14.34 -7.73 -13.41
N VAL A 62 13.73 -7.44 -14.56
CA VAL A 62 12.35 -7.83 -14.87
C VAL A 62 12.36 -9.26 -15.41
N SER A 63 11.67 -10.16 -14.72
CA SER A 63 11.53 -11.57 -15.12
C SER A 63 10.44 -11.75 -16.18
N VAL A 64 10.51 -12.87 -16.89
CA VAL A 64 9.46 -13.28 -17.84
C VAL A 64 8.12 -13.46 -17.11
N GLU A 65 8.16 -13.99 -15.90
CA GLU A 65 6.98 -14.20 -15.07
C GLU A 65 6.26 -12.87 -14.74
N ALA A 66 7.01 -11.79 -14.46
CA ALA A 66 6.43 -10.47 -14.22
C ALA A 66 5.76 -9.90 -15.47
N VAL A 67 6.35 -10.14 -16.65
CA VAL A 67 5.78 -9.75 -17.95
C VAL A 67 4.49 -10.52 -18.22
N GLU A 68 4.51 -11.84 -18.07
CA GLU A 68 3.36 -12.71 -18.32
C GLU A 68 2.19 -12.38 -17.38
N ASP A 69 2.47 -12.22 -16.08
CA ASP A 69 1.46 -11.86 -15.10
C ASP A 69 0.82 -10.51 -15.44
N THR A 70 1.63 -9.51 -15.82
CA THR A 70 1.08 -8.20 -16.19
C THR A 70 0.25 -8.25 -17.47
N ALA A 71 0.66 -9.05 -18.46
CA ALA A 71 -0.10 -9.25 -19.69
C ALA A 71 -1.49 -9.87 -19.44
N GLN A 72 -1.63 -10.69 -18.42
CA GLN A 72 -2.90 -11.29 -17.99
C GLN A 72 -3.77 -10.34 -17.15
N ASN A 73 -3.17 -9.35 -16.48
CA ASN A 73 -3.84 -8.39 -15.60
C ASN A 73 -4.05 -7.04 -16.31
N LEU A 74 -3.35 -5.98 -15.88
CA LEU A 74 -3.51 -4.64 -16.46
C LEU A 74 -3.11 -4.57 -17.93
N GLY A 75 -2.08 -5.32 -18.33
CA GLY A 75 -1.61 -5.39 -19.70
C GLY A 75 -0.98 -4.10 -20.21
N LEU A 76 -0.25 -3.40 -19.36
CA LEU A 76 0.47 -2.17 -19.70
C LEU A 76 1.90 -2.24 -19.16
N ALA A 77 2.83 -1.63 -19.90
CA ALA A 77 4.20 -1.38 -19.46
C ALA A 77 4.53 0.10 -19.55
N MET A 78 5.45 0.57 -18.72
CA MET A 78 5.95 1.95 -18.72
C MET A 78 7.40 1.96 -19.15
N ARG A 79 7.74 2.80 -20.11
CA ARG A 79 9.13 3.11 -20.45
C ARG A 79 9.65 4.20 -19.52
N ILE A 80 10.78 3.91 -18.88
CA ILE A 80 11.51 4.82 -18.00
C ILE A 80 12.95 4.86 -18.52
N GLY A 81 13.35 5.96 -19.13
CA GLY A 81 14.61 6.01 -19.89
C GLY A 81 14.58 5.08 -21.11
N THR A 82 15.48 4.11 -21.13
CA THR A 82 15.59 3.10 -22.22
C THR A 82 14.83 1.82 -21.95
N ASP A 83 14.46 1.56 -20.70
CA ASP A 83 13.97 0.28 -20.23
C ASP A 83 12.44 0.30 -19.99
N TYR A 84 11.81 -0.84 -20.23
CA TYR A 84 10.40 -1.03 -19.91
C TYR A 84 10.25 -1.74 -18.56
N TYR A 85 9.21 -1.33 -17.83
CA TYR A 85 8.76 -1.95 -16.58
C TYR A 85 7.28 -2.31 -16.68
N PRO A 86 6.89 -3.54 -16.37
CA PRO A 86 5.49 -3.92 -16.24
C PRO A 86 4.78 -3.02 -15.20
N ILE A 87 3.51 -2.70 -15.42
CA ILE A 87 2.73 -1.86 -14.50
C ILE A 87 1.79 -2.77 -13.70
N ARG A 88 1.86 -2.68 -12.37
CA ARG A 88 0.94 -3.34 -11.46
C ARG A 88 -0.43 -2.66 -11.49
N THR A 89 -1.51 -3.41 -11.34
CA THR A 89 -2.88 -2.87 -11.35
C THR A 89 -3.09 -1.77 -10.29
N THR A 90 -2.43 -1.85 -9.14
CA THR A 90 -2.48 -0.79 -8.11
C THR A 90 -1.94 0.55 -8.59
N ALA A 91 -0.93 0.56 -9.47
CA ALA A 91 -0.38 1.79 -10.03
C ALA A 91 -1.33 2.52 -10.99
N TYR A 92 -2.32 1.81 -11.53
CA TYR A 92 -3.24 2.37 -12.52
C TYR A 92 -3.98 3.61 -12.00
N LYS A 93 -4.50 3.54 -10.75
CA LYS A 93 -5.22 4.67 -10.14
C LYS A 93 -4.31 5.90 -9.98
N SER A 94 -3.08 5.71 -9.53
CA SER A 94 -2.13 6.81 -9.37
C SER A 94 -1.66 7.36 -10.72
N LEU A 95 -1.55 6.54 -11.76
CA LEU A 95 -1.28 6.98 -13.13
C LEU A 95 -2.41 7.84 -13.70
N LEU A 96 -3.67 7.43 -13.51
CA LEU A 96 -4.82 8.25 -13.89
C LEU A 96 -4.79 9.62 -13.20
N ALA A 97 -4.42 9.65 -11.93
CA ALA A 97 -4.28 10.91 -11.19
C ALA A 97 -3.15 11.80 -11.77
N ARG A 98 -2.02 11.21 -12.23
CA ARG A 98 -0.96 11.97 -12.94
C ARG A 98 -1.42 12.50 -14.30
N ALA A 99 -2.16 11.68 -15.06
CA ALA A 99 -2.76 12.07 -16.32
C ALA A 99 -3.96 13.03 -16.16
N LYS A 100 -4.41 13.28 -14.92
CA LYS A 100 -5.60 14.10 -14.58
C LYS A 100 -6.87 13.65 -15.29
N ILE A 101 -7.03 12.35 -15.48
CA ILE A 101 -8.21 11.73 -16.07
C ILE A 101 -8.90 10.80 -15.09
N SER A 102 -10.20 10.69 -15.23
CA SER A 102 -11.03 9.77 -14.45
C SER A 102 -12.15 9.21 -15.33
N GLY A 103 -12.71 8.09 -14.90
CA GLY A 103 -13.88 7.51 -15.57
C GLY A 103 -13.93 5.99 -15.45
N THR A 104 -15.14 5.46 -15.37
CA THR A 104 -15.42 4.02 -15.25
C THR A 104 -15.33 3.28 -16.58
N VAL A 105 -15.24 4.01 -17.70
CA VAL A 105 -15.16 3.43 -19.05
C VAL A 105 -13.71 3.08 -19.43
N LEU A 106 -12.72 3.80 -18.88
CA LEU A 106 -11.31 3.62 -19.23
C LEU A 106 -10.81 2.16 -19.10
N PRO A 107 -11.11 1.43 -18.01
CA PRO A 107 -10.68 0.03 -17.89
C PRO A 107 -11.34 -0.94 -18.89
N LYS A 108 -12.39 -0.49 -19.61
CA LYS A 108 -13.11 -1.29 -20.60
C LYS A 108 -12.56 -1.10 -22.02
N LEU A 109 -11.64 -0.16 -22.22
CA LEU A 109 -10.98 0.07 -23.50
C LEU A 109 -9.98 -1.03 -23.81
N SER A 110 -9.64 -1.20 -25.10
CA SER A 110 -8.48 -2.02 -25.44
C SER A 110 -7.19 -1.41 -24.88
N ARG A 111 -6.18 -2.23 -24.63
CA ARG A 111 -4.91 -1.81 -24.05
C ARG A 111 -4.20 -0.75 -24.89
N GLU A 112 -4.27 -0.86 -26.21
CA GLU A 112 -3.72 0.12 -27.15
C GLU A 112 -4.42 1.48 -27.03
N LYS A 113 -5.77 1.48 -26.94
CA LYS A 113 -6.54 2.73 -26.77
C LYS A 113 -6.25 3.36 -25.41
N LEU A 114 -6.18 2.55 -24.36
CA LEU A 114 -5.87 3.02 -23.02
C LEU A 114 -4.46 3.60 -22.94
N ALA A 115 -3.46 2.90 -23.48
CA ALA A 115 -2.08 3.39 -23.54
C ALA A 115 -1.98 4.71 -24.31
N ARG A 116 -2.65 4.83 -25.44
CA ARG A 116 -2.67 6.07 -26.23
C ARG A 116 -3.29 7.23 -25.45
N ILE A 117 -4.44 7.03 -24.82
CA ILE A 117 -5.09 8.08 -24.00
C ILE A 117 -4.18 8.51 -22.85
N LEU A 118 -3.54 7.56 -22.17
CA LEU A 118 -2.59 7.87 -21.09
C LEU A 118 -1.42 8.70 -21.63
N ASN A 119 -0.81 8.31 -22.73
CA ASN A 119 0.31 9.04 -23.34
C ASN A 119 -0.10 10.45 -23.77
N ASP A 120 -1.24 10.59 -24.45
CA ASP A 120 -1.75 11.90 -24.88
C ASP A 120 -1.95 12.83 -23.68
N CYS A 121 -2.50 12.31 -22.57
CA CYS A 121 -2.72 13.11 -21.36
C CYS A 121 -1.43 13.39 -20.59
N LEU A 122 -0.55 12.40 -20.41
CA LEU A 122 0.71 12.56 -19.69
C LEU A 122 1.66 13.54 -20.40
N SER A 123 1.66 13.57 -21.74
CA SER A 123 2.51 14.46 -22.54
C SER A 123 2.27 15.96 -22.29
N ILE A 124 1.09 16.31 -21.75
CA ILE A 124 0.69 17.72 -21.48
C ILE A 124 1.41 18.28 -20.24
N TYR A 125 1.83 17.42 -19.32
CA TYR A 125 2.32 17.84 -18.00
C TYR A 125 3.84 17.75 -17.88
N SER A 126 4.49 18.90 -17.63
CA SER A 126 5.94 18.98 -17.39
C SER A 126 6.36 18.75 -15.94
N SER A 127 5.41 18.54 -15.02
CA SER A 127 5.70 18.23 -13.61
C SER A 127 6.33 16.84 -13.45
N GLU A 128 6.92 16.59 -12.31
CA GLU A 128 7.51 15.29 -11.99
C GLU A 128 6.51 14.34 -11.36
N ALA A 129 6.72 13.05 -11.60
CA ALA A 129 6.14 11.95 -10.86
C ALA A 129 7.22 11.27 -10.02
N LEU A 130 6.83 10.77 -8.85
CA LEU A 130 7.62 9.89 -8.02
C LEU A 130 7.10 8.46 -8.21
N LEU A 131 7.89 7.64 -8.89
CA LEU A 131 7.53 6.27 -9.25
C LEU A 131 8.06 5.30 -8.20
N LEU A 132 7.22 4.39 -7.76
CA LEU A 132 7.63 3.24 -6.95
C LEU A 132 7.79 2.02 -7.86
N ILE A 133 9.03 1.54 -8.00
CA ILE A 133 9.32 0.25 -8.62
C ILE A 133 9.56 -0.76 -7.50
N ARG A 134 8.73 -1.78 -7.42
CA ARG A 134 8.76 -2.82 -6.41
C ARG A 134 8.44 -4.17 -7.02
N ASN A 135 9.25 -5.18 -6.67
CA ASN A 135 9.07 -6.52 -7.20
C ASN A 135 8.91 -6.51 -8.73
N GLU A 136 9.89 -5.89 -9.41
CA GLU A 136 10.01 -5.84 -10.87
C GLU A 136 8.96 -5.00 -11.61
N LYS A 137 7.97 -4.41 -10.89
CA LYS A 137 6.86 -3.67 -11.48
C LYS A 137 6.75 -2.24 -10.96
N VAL A 138 6.26 -1.33 -11.79
CA VAL A 138 5.78 -0.03 -11.33
C VAL A 138 4.53 -0.25 -10.49
N SER A 139 4.62 0.05 -9.20
CA SER A 139 3.57 -0.20 -8.20
C SER A 139 2.80 1.05 -7.82
N ALA A 140 3.35 2.25 -8.05
CA ALA A 140 2.69 3.54 -7.86
C ALA A 140 3.36 4.65 -8.69
N ALA A 141 2.60 5.74 -8.96
CA ALA A 141 3.09 6.96 -9.55
C ALA A 141 2.50 8.16 -8.79
N HIS A 142 3.23 8.62 -7.77
CA HIS A 142 2.83 9.74 -6.92
C HIS A 142 3.24 11.09 -7.51
N SER A 143 2.85 12.20 -6.85
CA SER A 143 3.38 13.53 -7.17
C SER A 143 4.89 13.57 -6.91
N GLY A 144 5.63 14.16 -7.83
CA GLY A 144 7.05 14.45 -7.60
C GLY A 144 7.28 15.65 -6.68
N ASN A 145 6.23 16.43 -6.38
CA ASN A 145 6.32 17.55 -5.45
C ASN A 145 6.35 17.03 -4.00
N PRO A 146 7.41 17.32 -3.22
CA PRO A 146 7.52 16.87 -1.83
C PRO A 146 6.43 17.39 -0.89
N VAL A 147 5.76 18.50 -1.26
CA VAL A 147 4.63 19.05 -0.49
C VAL A 147 3.39 18.17 -0.63
N ASP A 148 3.21 17.56 -1.81
CA ASP A 148 2.04 16.71 -2.09
C ASP A 148 2.26 15.26 -1.62
N TYR A 149 3.50 14.77 -1.69
CA TYR A 149 3.83 13.41 -1.32
C TYR A 149 5.29 13.29 -0.86
N SER A 150 5.48 12.67 0.28
CA SER A 150 6.79 12.27 0.81
C SER A 150 6.83 10.77 1.08
N VAL A 151 7.95 10.13 0.75
CA VAL A 151 8.14 8.71 1.05
C VAL A 151 8.26 8.52 2.55
N LEU A 152 7.38 7.70 3.11
CA LEU A 152 7.42 7.25 4.49
C LEU A 152 7.64 5.73 4.51
N PRO A 153 8.89 5.23 4.62
CA PRO A 153 9.16 3.81 4.60
C PRO A 153 8.39 3.08 5.70
N ILE A 154 7.69 2.00 5.34
CA ILE A 154 6.81 1.28 6.27
C ILE A 154 7.61 0.68 7.43
N ASP A 155 8.81 0.19 7.19
CA ASP A 155 9.71 -0.33 8.22
C ASP A 155 10.08 0.74 9.26
N GLU A 156 10.33 2.00 8.82
CA GLU A 156 10.60 3.11 9.73
C GLU A 156 9.35 3.54 10.51
N LEU A 157 8.19 3.54 9.87
CA LEU A 157 6.91 3.79 10.55
C LEU A 157 6.62 2.74 11.62
N LEU A 158 6.88 1.46 11.34
CA LEU A 158 6.72 0.37 12.30
C LEU A 158 7.68 0.53 13.49
N LYS A 159 8.95 0.87 13.25
CA LYS A 159 9.95 1.16 14.30
C LYS A 159 9.52 2.34 15.18
N ALA A 160 9.05 3.42 14.55
CA ALA A 160 8.57 4.61 15.27
C ALA A 160 7.34 4.28 16.13
N LEU A 161 6.41 3.50 15.60
CA LEU A 161 5.22 3.05 16.30
C LEU A 161 5.58 2.19 17.53
N MET A 162 6.48 1.22 17.37
CA MET A 162 6.93 0.37 18.49
C MET A 162 7.58 1.18 19.60
N ARG A 163 8.49 2.11 19.26
CA ARG A 163 9.08 3.01 20.28
C ARG A 163 8.01 3.78 21.04
N GLY A 164 7.03 4.36 20.30
CA GLY A 164 5.93 5.10 20.93
C GLY A 164 5.02 4.24 21.80
N LEU A 165 4.85 2.96 21.46
CA LEU A 165 4.10 1.99 22.27
C LEU A 165 4.86 1.60 23.54
N ASP A 166 6.14 1.31 23.42
CA ASP A 166 6.99 0.95 24.57
C ASP A 166 7.06 2.10 25.60
N ASP A 167 7.19 3.35 25.12
CA ASP A 167 7.27 4.53 25.95
C ASP A 167 5.95 4.87 26.67
N ARG A 168 4.82 4.78 25.97
CA ARG A 168 3.52 5.27 26.45
C ARG A 168 2.61 4.16 26.99
N PHE A 169 2.77 2.95 26.48
CA PHE A 169 1.92 1.79 26.78
C PHE A 169 2.78 0.54 27.00
N PRO A 170 3.67 0.54 28.02
CA PRO A 170 4.55 -0.58 28.27
C PRO A 170 3.74 -1.86 28.47
N GLY A 171 4.26 -2.96 27.94
CA GLY A 171 3.59 -4.26 27.97
C GLY A 171 2.54 -4.45 26.86
N SER A 172 2.46 -3.55 25.88
CA SER A 172 1.71 -3.79 24.64
C SER A 172 2.18 -5.04 23.93
N LYS A 173 1.25 -5.82 23.36
CA LYS A 173 1.57 -7.09 22.71
C LYS A 173 1.11 -7.05 21.27
N PHE A 174 2.02 -7.35 20.33
CA PHE A 174 1.68 -7.56 18.93
C PHE A 174 0.66 -8.70 18.83
N GLN A 175 -0.40 -8.47 18.08
CA GLN A 175 -1.50 -9.43 17.92
C GLN A 175 -1.46 -10.09 16.55
N SER A 176 -1.34 -9.28 15.51
CA SER A 176 -1.30 -9.74 14.12
C SER A 176 -0.83 -8.64 13.19
N GLY A 177 -0.21 -9.04 12.10
CA GLY A 177 0.13 -8.20 10.97
C GLY A 177 -0.41 -8.77 9.67
N TYR A 178 -0.67 -7.89 8.72
CA TYR A 178 -1.07 -8.22 7.36
C TYR A 178 -0.40 -7.24 6.41
N SER A 179 0.11 -7.74 5.30
CA SER A 179 0.60 -6.91 4.21
C SER A 179 0.21 -7.53 2.88
N ASP A 180 -0.22 -6.71 1.95
CA ASP A 180 -0.41 -7.09 0.56
C ASP A 180 0.29 -6.11 -0.38
N HIS A 181 0.06 -6.28 -1.68
CA HIS A 181 0.62 -5.42 -2.73
C HIS A 181 0.17 -3.95 -2.65
N ALA A 182 -0.81 -3.62 -1.82
CA ALA A 182 -1.42 -2.29 -1.74
C ALA A 182 -1.42 -1.70 -0.33
N LEU A 183 -1.54 -2.53 0.70
CA LEU A 183 -1.84 -2.11 2.06
C LEU A 183 -1.02 -2.90 3.08
N THR A 184 -0.64 -2.23 4.16
CA THR A 184 -0.07 -2.84 5.35
C THR A 184 -0.91 -2.48 6.57
N SER A 185 -1.22 -3.48 7.42
CA SER A 185 -1.89 -3.25 8.69
C SER A 185 -1.30 -4.11 9.79
N ALA A 186 -1.27 -3.56 11.01
CA ALA A 186 -0.82 -4.27 12.19
C ALA A 186 -1.68 -3.89 13.40
N SER A 187 -1.78 -4.79 14.37
CA SER A 187 -2.58 -4.58 15.57
C SER A 187 -1.83 -5.01 16.82
N TRP A 188 -2.05 -4.25 17.89
CA TRP A 188 -1.51 -4.53 19.22
C TRP A 188 -2.62 -4.48 20.26
N THR A 189 -2.53 -5.35 21.25
CA THR A 189 -3.33 -5.28 22.49
C THR A 189 -2.57 -4.53 23.57
N MET A 190 -3.28 -3.86 24.45
CA MET A 190 -2.75 -3.07 25.57
C MET A 190 -3.27 -3.60 26.91
N PRO A 191 -2.73 -4.71 27.42
CA PRO A 191 -3.23 -5.33 28.67
C PRO A 191 -3.17 -4.39 29.87
N GLY A 192 -2.11 -3.58 29.98
CA GLY A 192 -1.93 -2.61 31.08
C GLY A 192 -2.94 -1.47 31.10
N GLN A 193 -3.70 -1.25 30.02
CA GLN A 193 -4.74 -0.23 29.94
C GLN A 193 -6.16 -0.80 30.12
N LYS A 194 -6.26 -2.12 30.30
CA LYS A 194 -7.56 -2.82 30.33
C LYS A 194 -8.47 -2.28 31.42
N GLU A 195 -8.03 -2.24 32.66
CA GLU A 195 -8.86 -1.83 33.82
C GLU A 195 -9.33 -0.40 33.68
N LYS A 196 -8.43 0.53 33.36
CA LYS A 196 -8.74 1.95 33.26
C LYS A 196 -9.74 2.25 32.14
N LEU A 197 -9.58 1.64 30.99
CA LEU A 197 -10.45 1.89 29.83
C LEU A 197 -11.81 1.20 30.01
N LEU A 198 -11.81 -0.04 30.51
CA LEU A 198 -13.04 -0.82 30.70
C LEU A 198 -13.90 -0.27 31.81
N ASP A 199 -13.31 0.24 32.91
CA ASP A 199 -14.08 0.93 33.97
C ASP A 199 -14.84 2.14 33.40
N THR A 200 -14.20 2.95 32.57
CA THR A 200 -14.84 4.09 31.90
C THR A 200 -15.96 3.63 30.96
N TYR A 201 -15.71 2.61 30.14
CA TYR A 201 -16.66 2.09 29.16
C TYR A 201 -17.86 1.43 29.85
N GLU A 202 -17.60 0.65 30.91
CA GLU A 202 -18.63 -0.01 31.71
C GLU A 202 -19.58 0.98 32.36
N LYS A 203 -19.05 2.06 32.94
CA LYS A 203 -19.87 3.17 33.49
C LYS A 203 -20.80 3.77 32.44
N VAL A 204 -20.32 3.99 31.22
CA VAL A 204 -21.15 4.51 30.13
C VAL A 204 -22.25 3.52 29.73
N LEU A 205 -21.94 2.22 29.65
CA LEU A 205 -22.92 1.19 29.31
C LEU A 205 -24.00 1.03 30.38
N ILE A 206 -23.59 1.03 31.65
CA ILE A 206 -24.53 0.97 32.79
C ILE A 206 -25.46 2.19 32.77
N ALA A 207 -24.93 3.39 32.54
CA ALA A 207 -25.71 4.61 32.42
C ALA A 207 -26.74 4.56 31.26
N GLN A 208 -26.48 3.72 30.24
CA GLN A 208 -27.40 3.47 29.13
C GLN A 208 -28.33 2.28 29.35
N GLY A 209 -28.33 1.68 30.53
CA GLY A 209 -29.15 0.50 30.85
C GLY A 209 -28.73 -0.79 30.14
N LYS A 210 -27.48 -0.87 29.68
CA LYS A 210 -26.94 -2.06 28.99
C LYS A 210 -26.14 -2.93 29.96
N THR A 211 -26.42 -4.25 29.96
CA THR A 211 -25.58 -5.22 30.64
C THR A 211 -24.28 -5.45 29.91
N THR A 212 -23.17 -5.56 30.61
CA THR A 212 -21.85 -5.50 30.02
C THR A 212 -21.19 -6.86 29.90
N MET A 213 -20.53 -7.07 28.76
CA MET A 213 -19.48 -8.07 28.57
C MET A 213 -18.09 -7.38 28.53
N ALA A 214 -17.95 -6.22 29.19
CA ALA A 214 -16.75 -5.39 29.13
C ALA A 214 -15.48 -6.16 29.58
N SER A 215 -15.62 -7.08 30.56
CA SER A 215 -14.51 -7.93 31.03
C SER A 215 -13.88 -8.80 29.95
N LYS A 216 -14.60 -9.09 28.86
CA LYS A 216 -14.11 -9.86 27.70
C LYS A 216 -13.44 -9.00 26.62
N LEU A 217 -13.47 -7.69 26.78
CA LEU A 217 -12.85 -6.78 25.83
C LEU A 217 -11.40 -6.50 26.23
N MET A 218 -10.56 -6.33 25.20
CA MET A 218 -9.16 -5.94 25.35
C MET A 218 -8.91 -4.67 24.54
N PRO A 219 -8.44 -3.57 25.16
CA PRO A 219 -8.06 -2.38 24.43
C PRO A 219 -6.86 -2.67 23.53
N GLY A 220 -6.84 -2.01 22.39
CA GLY A 220 -5.76 -2.15 21.41
C GLY A 220 -5.70 -0.99 20.46
N ILE A 221 -4.71 -1.03 19.60
CA ILE A 221 -4.59 -0.14 18.45
C ILE A 221 -4.47 -0.94 17.17
N ARG A 222 -4.86 -0.31 16.08
CA ARG A 222 -4.60 -0.77 14.72
C ARG A 222 -3.86 0.33 13.95
N PHE A 223 -2.76 -0.07 13.35
CA PHE A 223 -2.01 0.73 12.38
C PHE A 223 -2.36 0.27 10.97
N VAL A 224 -2.51 1.23 10.05
CA VAL A 224 -2.71 0.98 8.61
C VAL A 224 -1.90 1.99 7.84
N THR A 225 -1.25 1.55 6.77
CA THR A 225 -0.51 2.42 5.85
C THR A 225 -0.43 1.83 4.45
N SER A 226 0.02 2.62 3.47
CA SER A 226 0.18 2.20 2.08
C SER A 226 1.23 3.04 1.35
N ASP A 227 2.20 2.39 0.73
CA ASP A 227 3.16 3.05 -0.18
C ASP A 227 2.56 3.31 -1.58
N THR A 228 1.42 2.69 -1.89
CA THR A 228 0.76 2.82 -3.20
C THR A 228 -0.33 3.90 -3.21
N GLY A 229 -0.50 4.63 -2.09
CA GLY A 229 -1.48 5.70 -1.97
C GLY A 229 -2.94 5.23 -1.80
N VAL A 230 -3.15 3.97 -1.45
CA VAL A 230 -4.48 3.41 -1.17
C VAL A 230 -5.00 3.86 0.20
N ALA A 231 -4.09 4.08 1.14
CA ALA A 231 -4.41 4.56 2.49
C ALA A 231 -3.29 5.45 3.02
N SER A 232 -3.65 6.48 3.79
CA SER A 232 -2.72 7.26 4.59
C SER A 232 -2.20 6.44 5.78
N ALA A 233 -1.06 6.81 6.34
CA ALA A 233 -0.58 6.24 7.60
C ALA A 233 -1.55 6.63 8.72
N LYS A 234 -2.15 5.64 9.39
CA LYS A 234 -3.25 5.83 10.33
C LYS A 234 -3.12 4.93 11.54
N VAL A 235 -3.25 5.50 12.73
CA VAL A 235 -3.39 4.76 13.98
C VAL A 235 -4.80 4.96 14.52
N SER A 236 -5.48 3.86 14.82
CA SER A 236 -6.85 3.86 15.35
C SER A 236 -6.91 3.07 16.65
N ALA A 237 -7.63 3.60 17.64
CA ALA A 237 -7.98 2.84 18.82
C ALA A 237 -9.04 1.78 18.49
N MET A 238 -8.98 0.63 19.14
CA MET A 238 -9.96 -0.44 18.99
C MET A 238 -10.18 -1.19 20.32
N LEU A 239 -11.32 -1.84 20.41
CA LEU A 239 -11.59 -2.85 21.44
C LEU A 239 -11.63 -4.21 20.74
N MET A 240 -10.82 -5.14 21.21
CA MET A 240 -10.81 -6.50 20.72
C MET A 240 -11.76 -7.35 21.59
N GLY A 241 -12.83 -7.83 20.96
CA GLY A 241 -13.75 -8.82 21.55
C GLY A 241 -13.29 -10.24 21.27
N THR A 242 -14.06 -11.21 21.77
CA THR A 242 -13.79 -12.64 21.54
C THR A 242 -13.99 -13.09 20.11
N GLN A 243 -14.73 -12.33 19.30
CA GLN A 243 -15.06 -12.69 17.91
C GLN A 243 -14.64 -11.64 16.88
N TYR A 244 -14.79 -10.34 17.18
CA TYR A 244 -14.50 -9.26 16.23
C TYR A 244 -13.92 -8.02 16.91
N PRO A 245 -12.98 -7.31 16.26
CA PRO A 245 -12.52 -6.02 16.74
C PRO A 245 -13.62 -4.97 16.57
N ILE A 246 -13.83 -4.16 17.60
CA ILE A 246 -14.72 -3.00 17.57
C ILE A 246 -13.86 -1.76 17.40
N HIS A 247 -14.04 -1.04 16.31
CA HIS A 247 -13.35 0.23 16.09
C HIS A 247 -14.01 1.33 16.92
N ILE A 248 -13.19 2.03 17.69
CA ILE A 248 -13.62 3.22 18.42
C ILE A 248 -13.41 4.42 17.51
N GLY A 249 -14.39 5.30 17.45
CA GLY A 249 -14.30 6.54 16.67
C GLY A 249 -13.13 7.40 17.12
N GLY A 250 -12.52 8.11 16.17
CA GLY A 250 -11.32 8.91 16.35
C GLY A 250 -10.05 8.16 15.96
N CYS A 251 -9.35 8.70 14.97
CA CYS A 251 -8.07 8.20 14.54
C CYS A 251 -7.11 9.36 14.31
N VAL A 252 -5.85 9.14 14.56
CA VAL A 252 -4.79 10.04 14.08
C VAL A 252 -4.36 9.51 12.72
N ALA A 253 -4.51 10.33 11.69
CA ALA A 253 -4.02 10.05 10.34
C ALA A 253 -2.87 11.01 10.02
N VAL A 254 -1.88 10.51 9.33
CA VAL A 254 -0.80 11.30 8.73
C VAL A 254 -0.91 11.06 7.23
N ASP A 255 -1.13 12.13 6.48
CA ASP A 255 -1.16 12.08 5.03
C ASP A 255 0.28 12.02 4.49
N HIS A 256 0.46 11.23 3.44
CA HIS A 256 1.75 11.06 2.74
C HIS A 256 2.05 12.24 1.84
#